data_a1c5ba49603c06146f38a798264266db
#
_entry.id   a1c5ba49603c06146f38a798264266db
#
_cell.length_a   1.000
_cell.length_b   1.000
_cell.length_c   1.000
_cell.angle_alpha   90.00
_cell.angle_beta   90.00
_cell.angle_gamma   90.00
#
_symmetry.space_group_name_H-M   'P 1'
#
loop_
_entity.id
_entity.type
_entity.pdbx_description
1 polymer ?
#
loop_
_entity_poly.entity_id
_entity_poly.type
_entity_poly.pdbx_seq_one_letter_code
_entity_poly.pdbx_strand_id
1 'polypeptide(L)'
;MKRAVITGLGIVSSIGNNQQEVLASLREGRSGITFSEEFKDSGMRSHVWGNVKLDTTGLIDRKVVRFMNDASIYAYLSMQEAIKDSGLSEDAYQNNPRVGLIAGSGGSSKAQVFGADAMRSPRGLKAVGPYVVTKAMGSAVSACLATPFKIHGVNYSISSACATSAHCIGNAVEQIQLGKQDIVFAGGGGMVVVEELEHALARGAHIYAEIVGYGATSDGADMVAPSGEGAVRCMKMAMHGVDTPIDYLNSHGTSTPVGDVKELGAIREVFGDNSPAISATKAMTGHSLGAAGVQEAIYSLLMLENGFIAPSINIDEMDEQAAGLNIVTETTERELTTVMSNSFGFGGTNATLVMRKLKA
;
A
#
# COMPACT_ATOMS: atom_id res chain seq x y z
N MET A 1 -17.60 -16.98 -8.68
CA MET A 1 -17.08 -15.61 -8.78
C MET A 1 -15.87 -15.63 -9.71
N LYS A 2 -15.60 -14.52 -10.42
CA LYS A 2 -14.39 -14.36 -11.22
C LYS A 2 -13.16 -14.30 -10.29
N ARG A 3 -12.00 -14.68 -10.80
CA ARG A 3 -10.73 -14.68 -10.04
C ARG A 3 -9.96 -13.40 -10.35
N ALA A 4 -9.30 -12.85 -9.36
CA ALA A 4 -8.52 -11.62 -9.48
C ALA A 4 -7.03 -11.89 -9.28
N VAL A 5 -6.21 -11.42 -10.22
CA VAL A 5 -4.76 -11.57 -10.21
C VAL A 5 -4.07 -10.22 -10.28
N ILE A 6 -2.81 -10.16 -9.88
CA ILE A 6 -1.96 -8.97 -10.01
C ILE A 6 -1.02 -9.17 -11.19
N THR A 7 -1.09 -8.26 -12.17
CA THR A 7 -0.35 -8.32 -13.42
C THR A 7 0.64 -7.18 -13.62
N GLY A 8 0.65 -6.21 -12.73
CA GLY A 8 1.59 -5.09 -12.80
C GLY A 8 1.78 -4.40 -11.45
N LEU A 9 2.99 -3.94 -11.21
CA LEU A 9 3.41 -3.25 -10.00
C LEU A 9 4.09 -1.93 -10.36
N GLY A 10 3.87 -0.92 -9.52
CA GLY A 10 4.62 0.34 -9.58
C GLY A 10 4.70 0.96 -8.19
N ILE A 11 5.84 1.57 -7.86
CA ILE A 11 6.09 2.02 -6.49
C ILE A 11 7.04 3.20 -6.43
N VAL A 12 6.70 4.14 -5.53
CA VAL A 12 7.59 5.18 -5.03
C VAL A 12 7.62 5.07 -3.51
N SER A 13 8.78 4.81 -2.94
CA SER A 13 8.95 4.65 -1.49
C SER A 13 10.28 5.21 -1.01
N SER A 14 10.47 5.27 0.31
CA SER A 14 11.74 5.71 0.92
C SER A 14 12.91 4.78 0.65
N ILE A 15 12.66 3.52 0.27
CA ILE A 15 13.67 2.51 -0.04
C ILE A 15 13.92 2.30 -1.54
N GLY A 16 13.21 3.03 -2.40
CA GLY A 16 13.40 2.99 -3.84
C GLY A 16 12.26 3.66 -4.60
N ASN A 17 12.56 4.16 -5.79
CA ASN A 17 11.64 4.89 -6.65
C ASN A 17 11.07 4.04 -7.80
N ASN A 18 11.36 2.74 -7.78
CA ASN A 18 10.88 1.73 -8.71
C ASN A 18 11.04 0.34 -8.09
N GLN A 19 10.46 -0.68 -8.74
CA GLN A 19 10.51 -2.07 -8.27
C GLN A 19 11.93 -2.59 -8.07
N GLN A 20 12.86 -2.28 -8.96
CA GLN A 20 14.23 -2.82 -8.92
C GLN A 20 15.01 -2.26 -7.73
N GLU A 21 14.92 -0.96 -7.47
CA GLU A 21 15.55 -0.32 -6.31
C GLU A 21 14.95 -0.85 -5.00
N VAL A 22 13.62 -1.01 -4.96
CA VAL A 22 12.91 -1.56 -3.80
C VAL A 22 13.30 -3.00 -3.55
N LEU A 23 13.35 -3.84 -4.58
CA LEU A 23 13.78 -5.24 -4.48
C LEU A 23 15.20 -5.35 -3.91
N ALA A 24 16.13 -4.55 -4.43
CA ALA A 24 17.51 -4.51 -3.92
C ALA A 24 17.56 -4.10 -2.44
N SER A 25 16.81 -3.07 -2.07
CA SER A 25 16.76 -2.59 -0.68
C SER A 25 16.16 -3.62 0.27
N LEU A 26 15.08 -4.31 -0.13
CA LEU A 26 14.47 -5.40 0.66
C LEU A 26 15.46 -6.55 0.89
N ARG A 27 16.17 -6.98 -0.17
CA ARG A 27 17.13 -8.09 -0.09
C ARG A 27 18.34 -7.76 0.78
N GLU A 28 18.80 -6.52 0.72
CA GLU A 28 19.92 -6.03 1.52
C GLU A 28 19.52 -5.62 2.95
N GLY A 29 18.24 -5.56 3.29
CA GLY A 29 17.77 -4.98 4.55
C GLY A 29 18.11 -3.50 4.70
N ARG A 30 18.16 -2.76 3.58
CA ARG A 30 18.63 -1.37 3.54
C ARG A 30 17.55 -0.41 4.00
N SER A 31 17.87 0.41 5.01
CA SER A 31 16.98 1.43 5.54
C SER A 31 16.86 2.65 4.62
N GLY A 32 15.64 3.12 4.40
CA GLY A 32 15.34 4.42 3.80
C GLY A 32 15.14 5.54 4.83
N ILE A 33 15.29 5.22 6.11
CA ILE A 33 15.15 6.19 7.20
C ILE A 33 16.37 7.10 7.23
N THR A 34 16.15 8.40 7.27
CA THR A 34 17.20 9.42 7.30
C THR A 34 16.93 10.44 8.39
N PHE A 35 18.00 11.07 8.86
CA PHE A 35 17.91 12.19 9.80
C PHE A 35 17.35 13.44 9.09
N SER A 36 16.57 14.25 9.82
CA SER A 36 16.01 15.52 9.36
C SER A 36 16.45 16.66 10.27
N GLU A 37 17.30 17.54 9.76
CA GLU A 37 17.66 18.79 10.46
C GLU A 37 16.41 19.67 10.67
N GLU A 38 15.48 19.70 9.72
CA GLU A 38 14.24 20.46 9.83
C GLU A 38 13.40 20.01 11.04
N PHE A 39 13.30 18.69 11.27
CA PHE A 39 12.55 18.15 12.42
C PHE A 39 13.24 18.51 13.74
N LYS A 40 14.56 18.44 13.78
CA LYS A 40 15.36 18.85 14.94
C LYS A 40 15.18 20.33 15.24
N ASP A 41 15.32 21.18 14.24
CA ASP A 41 15.22 22.64 14.39
C ASP A 41 13.80 23.08 14.74
N SER A 42 12.80 22.31 14.32
CA SER A 42 11.40 22.51 14.70
C SER A 42 11.05 22.00 16.11
N GLY A 43 12.01 21.43 16.85
CA GLY A 43 11.80 20.92 18.20
C GLY A 43 10.97 19.64 18.28
N MET A 44 10.89 18.86 17.22
CA MET A 44 10.21 17.56 17.23
C MET A 44 11.00 16.56 18.09
N ARG A 45 10.30 15.62 18.73
CA ARG A 45 10.94 14.57 19.55
C ARG A 45 11.73 13.58 18.73
N SER A 46 11.21 13.20 17.54
CA SER A 46 11.88 12.33 16.58
C SER A 46 12.47 13.18 15.46
N HIS A 47 13.71 12.92 15.12
CA HIS A 47 14.43 13.63 14.08
C HIS A 47 14.69 12.76 12.84
N VAL A 48 13.99 11.64 12.72
CA VAL A 48 14.15 10.70 11.60
C VAL A 48 12.84 10.52 10.85
N TRP A 49 12.91 10.20 9.57
CA TRP A 49 11.77 9.99 8.70
C TRP A 49 12.11 9.09 7.50
N GLY A 50 11.10 8.46 6.93
CA GLY A 50 11.23 7.74 5.66
C GLY A 50 11.21 8.72 4.49
N ASN A 51 12.38 9.19 4.08
CA ASN A 51 12.52 10.19 3.04
C ASN A 51 12.47 9.59 1.63
N VAL A 52 11.49 9.99 0.83
CA VAL A 52 11.43 9.68 -0.61
C VAL A 52 12.45 10.56 -1.34
N LYS A 53 13.51 9.93 -1.86
CA LYS A 53 14.62 10.60 -2.56
C LYS A 53 14.31 10.68 -4.05
N LEU A 54 13.32 11.48 -4.42
CA LEU A 54 12.88 11.64 -5.81
C LEU A 54 12.64 13.11 -6.12
N ASP A 55 13.40 13.65 -7.06
CA ASP A 55 13.06 14.94 -7.67
C ASP A 55 11.98 14.70 -8.73
N THR A 56 10.79 15.19 -8.47
CA THR A 56 9.63 15.04 -9.36
C THR A 56 9.56 16.11 -10.45
N THR A 57 10.51 17.04 -10.47
CA THR A 57 10.54 18.15 -11.44
C THR A 57 10.66 17.62 -12.87
N GLY A 58 9.68 17.95 -13.70
CA GLY A 58 9.68 17.56 -15.11
C GLY A 58 9.26 16.11 -15.42
N LEU A 59 9.00 15.27 -14.40
CA LEU A 59 8.55 13.89 -14.61
C LEU A 59 7.08 13.81 -15.08
N ILE A 60 6.29 14.84 -14.80
CA ILE A 60 4.87 14.92 -15.17
C ILE A 60 4.65 16.23 -15.93
N ASP A 61 3.84 16.19 -17.00
CA ASP A 61 3.49 17.38 -17.79
C ASP A 61 2.93 18.50 -16.88
N ARG A 62 3.39 19.73 -17.10
CA ARG A 62 2.99 20.90 -16.30
C ARG A 62 1.48 21.15 -16.29
N LYS A 63 0.78 20.78 -17.36
CA LYS A 63 -0.68 20.92 -17.44
C LYS A 63 -1.41 19.90 -16.58
N VAL A 64 -0.76 18.79 -16.23
CA VAL A 64 -1.28 17.72 -15.41
C VAL A 64 -0.90 17.95 -13.93
N VAL A 65 0.39 18.12 -13.63
CA VAL A 65 0.90 18.21 -12.26
C VAL A 65 0.35 19.41 -11.47
N ARG A 66 -0.07 20.48 -12.15
CA ARG A 66 -0.63 21.68 -11.49
C ARG A 66 -1.87 21.40 -10.62
N PHE A 67 -2.59 20.29 -10.86
CA PHE A 67 -3.76 19.89 -10.10
C PHE A 67 -3.42 18.95 -8.94
N MET A 68 -2.19 18.40 -8.90
CA MET A 68 -1.79 17.32 -8.03
C MET A 68 -1.23 17.82 -6.69
N ASN A 69 -1.51 17.07 -5.64
CA ASN A 69 -0.74 17.08 -4.39
C ASN A 69 0.34 16.00 -4.44
N ASP A 70 1.21 15.93 -3.43
CA ASP A 70 2.33 14.96 -3.40
C ASP A 70 1.85 13.51 -3.51
N ALA A 71 0.77 13.14 -2.80
CA ALA A 71 0.21 11.79 -2.89
C ALA A 71 -0.24 11.44 -4.32
N SER A 72 -0.85 12.42 -5.04
CA SER A 72 -1.25 12.24 -6.43
C SER A 72 -0.04 12.12 -7.37
N ILE A 73 1.04 12.85 -7.11
CA ILE A 73 2.29 12.78 -7.88
C ILE A 73 2.91 11.37 -7.75
N TYR A 74 3.08 10.87 -6.53
CA TYR A 74 3.63 9.54 -6.31
C TYR A 74 2.74 8.44 -6.88
N ALA A 75 1.42 8.58 -6.74
CA ALA A 75 0.46 7.64 -7.33
C ALA A 75 0.51 7.65 -8.87
N TYR A 76 0.67 8.82 -9.49
CA TYR A 76 0.82 8.96 -10.94
C TYR A 76 2.05 8.23 -11.45
N LEU A 77 3.21 8.45 -10.83
CA LEU A 77 4.47 7.80 -11.21
C LEU A 77 4.40 6.28 -10.99
N SER A 78 3.81 5.84 -9.87
CA SER A 78 3.55 4.43 -9.61
C SER A 78 2.61 3.81 -10.64
N MET A 79 1.57 4.52 -11.08
CA MET A 79 0.65 4.04 -12.11
C MET A 79 1.32 3.91 -13.47
N GLN A 80 2.20 4.85 -13.85
CA GLN A 80 2.99 4.75 -15.08
C GLN A 80 3.87 3.49 -15.08
N GLU A 81 4.56 3.22 -13.96
CA GLU A 81 5.38 2.02 -13.81
C GLU A 81 4.52 0.76 -13.88
N ALA A 82 3.39 0.70 -13.14
CA ALA A 82 2.50 -0.46 -13.12
C ALA A 82 1.90 -0.78 -14.50
N ILE A 83 1.53 0.24 -15.27
CA ILE A 83 1.06 0.06 -16.66
C ILE A 83 2.17 -0.54 -17.53
N LYS A 84 3.37 0.03 -17.45
CA LYS A 84 4.52 -0.48 -18.20
C LYS A 84 4.86 -1.93 -17.83
N ASP A 85 4.87 -2.22 -16.55
CA ASP A 85 5.17 -3.54 -16.00
C ASP A 85 4.15 -4.58 -16.42
N SER A 86 2.86 -4.23 -16.39
CA SER A 86 1.77 -5.12 -16.80
C SER A 86 1.76 -5.44 -18.30
N GLY A 87 2.49 -4.71 -19.12
CA GLY A 87 2.47 -4.84 -20.58
C GLY A 87 1.15 -4.39 -21.23
N LEU A 88 0.28 -3.66 -20.52
CA LEU A 88 -0.95 -3.12 -21.08
C LEU A 88 -0.65 -2.01 -22.10
N SER A 89 -1.19 -2.15 -23.30
CA SER A 89 -1.18 -1.08 -24.31
C SER A 89 -2.19 0.00 -23.95
N GLU A 90 -2.01 1.22 -24.46
CA GLU A 90 -2.96 2.31 -24.26
C GLU A 90 -4.40 1.93 -24.69
N ASP A 91 -4.55 1.24 -25.80
CA ASP A 91 -5.84 0.79 -26.32
C ASP A 91 -6.54 -0.21 -25.40
N ALA A 92 -5.78 -0.95 -24.56
CA ALA A 92 -6.35 -1.91 -23.64
C ALA A 92 -7.04 -1.24 -22.44
N TYR A 93 -6.53 -0.08 -21.99
CA TYR A 93 -7.05 0.55 -20.77
C TYR A 93 -7.71 1.93 -21.00
N GLN A 94 -7.28 2.72 -22.01
CA GLN A 94 -7.85 4.05 -22.25
C GLN A 94 -9.27 3.96 -22.83
N ASN A 95 -10.13 4.85 -22.37
CA ASN A 95 -11.52 4.97 -22.83
C ASN A 95 -12.33 3.68 -22.76
N ASN A 96 -11.91 2.75 -21.91
CA ASN A 96 -12.55 1.45 -21.71
C ASN A 96 -13.40 1.46 -20.42
N PRO A 97 -14.75 1.33 -20.50
CA PRO A 97 -15.61 1.34 -19.32
C PRO A 97 -15.44 0.10 -18.43
N ARG A 98 -14.70 -0.91 -18.89
CA ARG A 98 -14.35 -2.11 -18.12
C ARG A 98 -13.03 -1.95 -17.33
N VAL A 99 -12.37 -0.79 -17.42
CA VAL A 99 -11.12 -0.48 -16.73
C VAL A 99 -11.33 0.63 -15.73
N GLY A 100 -11.15 0.33 -14.45
CA GLY A 100 -11.39 1.23 -13.33
C GLY A 100 -10.11 1.67 -12.60
N LEU A 101 -10.30 2.58 -11.65
CA LEU A 101 -9.26 3.12 -10.77
C LEU A 101 -9.83 3.32 -9.37
N ILE A 102 -9.21 2.70 -8.38
CA ILE A 102 -9.53 2.87 -6.96
C ILE A 102 -8.23 3.19 -6.24
N ALA A 103 -7.99 4.47 -5.95
CA ALA A 103 -6.73 4.92 -5.36
C ALA A 103 -6.98 6.06 -4.37
N GLY A 104 -6.25 6.05 -3.24
CA GLY A 104 -6.52 6.99 -2.17
C GLY A 104 -5.29 7.44 -1.39
N SER A 105 -5.56 8.30 -0.41
CA SER A 105 -4.60 8.79 0.59
C SER A 105 -5.25 8.71 1.96
N GLY A 106 -4.45 8.33 2.97
CA GLY A 106 -4.94 8.13 4.35
C GLY A 106 -5.14 9.41 5.15
N GLY A 107 -4.81 10.57 4.59
CA GLY A 107 -4.88 11.85 5.31
C GLY A 107 -5.07 13.04 4.41
N SER A 108 -5.16 14.22 5.05
CA SER A 108 -5.35 15.51 4.36
C SER A 108 -4.07 15.95 3.65
N SER A 109 -4.26 16.67 2.56
CA SER A 109 -3.18 17.31 1.82
C SER A 109 -2.66 18.57 2.53
N LYS A 110 -1.33 18.75 2.55
CA LYS A 110 -0.71 20.02 2.96
C LYS A 110 -1.23 21.24 2.18
N ALA A 111 -1.84 21.03 1.01
CA ALA A 111 -2.47 22.08 0.23
C ALA A 111 -3.60 22.80 1.00
N GLN A 112 -4.25 22.14 1.95
CA GLN A 112 -5.25 22.78 2.83
C GLN A 112 -4.61 23.80 3.77
N VAL A 113 -3.47 23.45 4.38
CA VAL A 113 -2.72 24.34 5.27
C VAL A 113 -2.18 25.54 4.49
N PHE A 114 -1.48 25.30 3.38
CA PHE A 114 -0.95 26.36 2.53
C PHE A 114 -2.05 27.26 1.95
N GLY A 115 -3.21 26.70 1.61
CA GLY A 115 -4.37 27.47 1.17
C GLY A 115 -4.91 28.39 2.26
N ALA A 116 -5.01 27.89 3.48
CA ALA A 116 -5.44 28.68 4.64
C ALA A 116 -4.46 29.81 4.98
N ASP A 117 -3.15 29.51 4.95
CA ASP A 117 -2.11 30.53 5.18
C ASP A 117 -2.06 31.57 4.08
N ALA A 118 -2.22 31.15 2.82
CA ALA A 118 -2.32 32.06 1.69
C ALA A 118 -3.49 33.05 1.84
N MET A 119 -4.66 32.56 2.31
CA MET A 119 -5.82 33.45 2.58
C MET A 119 -5.54 34.49 3.66
N ARG A 120 -4.73 34.16 4.66
CA ARG A 120 -4.34 35.08 5.74
C ARG A 120 -3.27 36.08 5.33
N SER A 121 -2.63 35.88 4.19
CA SER A 121 -1.61 36.78 3.65
C SER A 121 -2.23 38.12 3.21
N PRO A 122 -1.43 39.22 3.05
CA PRO A 122 -1.93 40.50 2.56
C PRO A 122 -2.62 40.42 1.18
N ARG A 123 -2.34 39.40 0.38
CA ARG A 123 -2.97 39.20 -0.93
C ARG A 123 -4.35 38.49 -0.84
N GLY A 124 -4.71 37.95 0.33
CA GLY A 124 -5.97 37.25 0.57
C GLY A 124 -6.25 36.12 -0.42
N LEU A 125 -7.49 36.01 -0.88
CA LEU A 125 -7.91 34.97 -1.83
C LEU A 125 -7.09 34.94 -3.12
N LYS A 126 -6.50 36.05 -3.55
CA LYS A 126 -5.64 36.08 -4.75
C LYS A 126 -4.34 35.26 -4.58
N ALA A 127 -3.93 34.96 -3.35
CA ALA A 127 -2.76 34.16 -3.07
C ALA A 127 -3.06 32.65 -3.11
N VAL A 128 -4.31 32.23 -2.92
CA VAL A 128 -4.71 30.82 -2.86
C VAL A 128 -4.50 30.11 -4.19
N GLY A 129 -4.77 30.79 -5.30
CA GLY A 129 -4.69 30.22 -6.64
C GLY A 129 -5.86 29.28 -6.99
N PRO A 130 -6.00 28.92 -8.28
CA PRO A 130 -7.18 28.22 -8.79
C PRO A 130 -7.18 26.70 -8.56
N TYR A 131 -6.07 26.09 -8.10
CA TYR A 131 -5.89 24.63 -8.06
C TYR A 131 -5.92 24.03 -6.65
N VAL A 132 -6.15 24.84 -5.62
CA VAL A 132 -6.13 24.37 -4.21
C VAL A 132 -7.24 23.33 -3.97
N VAL A 133 -8.43 23.53 -4.55
CA VAL A 133 -9.56 22.59 -4.37
C VAL A 133 -9.20 21.20 -4.86
N THR A 134 -8.66 21.07 -6.07
CA THR A 134 -8.27 19.77 -6.64
C THR A 134 -7.15 19.09 -5.84
N LYS A 135 -6.23 19.87 -5.27
CA LYS A 135 -5.14 19.37 -4.42
C LYS A 135 -5.61 18.96 -3.03
N ALA A 136 -6.69 19.58 -2.52
CA ALA A 136 -7.17 19.41 -1.16
C ALA A 136 -8.34 18.43 -1.01
N MET A 137 -9.07 18.13 -2.08
CA MET A 137 -10.23 17.23 -2.01
C MET A 137 -9.83 15.79 -1.66
N GLY A 138 -10.68 15.07 -0.93
CA GLY A 138 -10.42 13.69 -0.50
C GLY A 138 -10.23 12.71 -1.67
N SER A 139 -10.81 13.02 -2.83
CA SER A 139 -10.65 12.23 -4.07
C SER A 139 -9.49 12.70 -4.97
N ALA A 140 -8.59 13.54 -4.47
CA ALA A 140 -7.50 14.11 -5.30
C ALA A 140 -6.68 13.02 -6.02
N VAL A 141 -6.36 11.92 -5.35
CA VAL A 141 -5.53 10.86 -5.95
C VAL A 141 -6.22 10.25 -7.17
N SER A 142 -7.42 9.70 -7.01
CA SER A 142 -8.12 9.05 -8.13
C SER A 142 -8.49 10.04 -9.24
N ALA A 143 -8.95 11.24 -8.89
CA ALA A 143 -9.33 12.25 -9.87
C ALA A 143 -8.15 12.76 -10.72
N CYS A 144 -6.98 12.98 -10.08
CA CYS A 144 -5.78 13.44 -10.77
C CYS A 144 -5.19 12.39 -11.72
N LEU A 145 -5.47 11.10 -11.50
CA LEU A 145 -5.01 10.01 -12.36
C LEU A 145 -6.01 9.67 -13.47
N ALA A 146 -7.31 9.67 -13.17
CA ALA A 146 -8.32 9.25 -14.12
C ALA A 146 -8.28 10.04 -15.45
N THR A 147 -8.08 11.36 -15.37
CA THR A 147 -8.07 12.22 -16.56
C THR A 147 -6.86 11.97 -17.48
N PRO A 148 -5.60 12.02 -17.01
CA PRO A 148 -4.45 11.81 -17.89
C PRO A 148 -4.35 10.38 -18.43
N PHE A 149 -4.80 9.38 -17.67
CA PHE A 149 -4.83 7.99 -18.10
C PHE A 149 -6.13 7.60 -18.84
N LYS A 150 -7.09 8.53 -18.98
CA LYS A 150 -8.37 8.32 -19.67
C LYS A 150 -9.14 7.10 -19.16
N ILE A 151 -9.23 6.95 -17.84
CA ILE A 151 -9.97 5.86 -17.18
C ILE A 151 -11.46 6.14 -17.27
N HIS A 152 -12.23 5.20 -17.81
CA HIS A 152 -13.67 5.32 -18.03
C HIS A 152 -14.54 4.38 -17.20
N GLY A 153 -13.94 3.40 -16.51
CA GLY A 153 -14.65 2.55 -15.56
C GLY A 153 -14.91 3.23 -14.21
N VAL A 154 -15.04 2.46 -13.15
CA VAL A 154 -15.20 3.01 -11.79
C VAL A 154 -14.00 3.89 -11.44
N ASN A 155 -14.26 5.04 -10.79
CA ASN A 155 -13.22 5.97 -10.37
C ASN A 155 -13.61 6.63 -9.04
N TYR A 156 -12.99 6.23 -7.96
CA TYR A 156 -13.16 6.86 -6.64
C TYR A 156 -11.96 6.62 -5.74
N SER A 157 -11.85 7.45 -4.70
CA SER A 157 -10.84 7.28 -3.65
C SER A 157 -11.46 6.67 -2.40
N ILE A 158 -10.68 5.82 -1.73
CA ILE A 158 -10.92 5.37 -0.36
C ILE A 158 -9.99 6.16 0.55
N SER A 159 -10.46 6.48 1.76
CA SER A 159 -9.66 7.04 2.84
C SER A 159 -10.01 6.29 4.13
N SER A 160 -9.10 5.48 4.62
CA SER A 160 -9.23 4.65 5.83
C SER A 160 -7.91 4.58 6.58
N ALA A 161 -7.32 5.74 6.84
CA ALA A 161 -6.05 5.90 7.52
C ALA A 161 -4.97 4.96 6.95
N CYS A 162 -4.29 4.18 7.81
CA CYS A 162 -3.20 3.29 7.40
C CYS A 162 -3.67 2.08 6.56
N ALA A 163 -4.96 1.76 6.54
CA ALA A 163 -5.53 0.67 5.75
C ALA A 163 -5.99 1.10 4.34
N THR A 164 -5.88 2.38 4.00
CA THR A 164 -6.42 2.97 2.76
C THR A 164 -6.13 2.15 1.50
N SER A 165 -4.88 1.95 1.18
CA SER A 165 -4.50 1.31 -0.09
C SER A 165 -4.71 -0.21 -0.09
N ALA A 166 -4.69 -0.85 1.08
CA ALA A 166 -5.12 -2.24 1.19
C ALA A 166 -6.64 -2.39 0.90
N HIS A 167 -7.47 -1.47 1.41
CA HIS A 167 -8.87 -1.40 1.05
C HIS A 167 -9.08 -1.07 -0.44
N CYS A 168 -8.25 -0.23 -1.05
CA CYS A 168 -8.30 0.02 -2.49
C CYS A 168 -8.11 -1.26 -3.29
N ILE A 169 -7.12 -2.09 -2.91
CA ILE A 169 -6.87 -3.39 -3.55
C ILE A 169 -8.05 -4.35 -3.32
N GLY A 170 -8.53 -4.48 -2.07
CA GLY A 170 -9.64 -5.36 -1.75
C GLY A 170 -10.93 -4.98 -2.51
N ASN A 171 -11.25 -3.69 -2.59
CA ASN A 171 -12.39 -3.22 -3.38
C ASN A 171 -12.19 -3.45 -4.88
N ALA A 172 -10.97 -3.33 -5.40
CA ALA A 172 -10.67 -3.68 -6.79
C ALA A 172 -10.95 -5.17 -7.06
N VAL A 173 -10.53 -6.04 -6.15
CA VAL A 173 -10.83 -7.50 -6.21
C VAL A 173 -12.34 -7.74 -6.27
N GLU A 174 -13.11 -7.07 -5.40
CA GLU A 174 -14.59 -7.19 -5.39
C GLU A 174 -15.21 -6.73 -6.71
N GLN A 175 -14.72 -5.65 -7.34
CA GLN A 175 -15.19 -5.20 -8.67
C GLN A 175 -14.95 -6.27 -9.75
N ILE A 176 -13.78 -6.93 -9.71
CA ILE A 176 -13.45 -8.02 -10.62
C ILE A 176 -14.33 -9.24 -10.33
N GLN A 177 -14.42 -9.68 -9.07
CA GLN A 177 -15.20 -10.86 -8.67
C GLN A 177 -16.69 -10.75 -9.04
N LEU A 178 -17.25 -9.55 -8.93
CA LEU A 178 -18.62 -9.24 -9.31
C LEU A 178 -18.81 -9.06 -10.84
N GLY A 179 -17.74 -9.15 -11.62
CA GLY A 179 -17.77 -8.98 -13.08
C GLY A 179 -18.06 -7.55 -13.55
N LYS A 180 -17.89 -6.54 -12.69
CA LYS A 180 -18.13 -5.14 -13.03
C LYS A 180 -16.97 -4.50 -13.81
N GLN A 181 -15.75 -4.93 -13.54
CA GLN A 181 -14.54 -4.48 -14.20
C GLN A 181 -13.71 -5.70 -14.65
N ASP A 182 -12.86 -5.52 -15.65
CA ASP A 182 -11.86 -6.52 -16.08
C ASP A 182 -10.46 -6.15 -15.61
N ILE A 183 -10.20 -4.85 -15.45
CA ILE A 183 -8.96 -4.31 -14.91
C ILE A 183 -9.30 -3.19 -13.93
N VAL A 184 -8.60 -3.14 -12.78
CA VAL A 184 -8.67 -2.02 -11.84
C VAL A 184 -7.25 -1.66 -11.40
N PHE A 185 -6.85 -0.42 -11.61
CA PHE A 185 -5.65 0.15 -10.99
C PHE A 185 -5.97 0.47 -9.53
N ALA A 186 -5.20 -0.09 -8.60
CA ALA A 186 -5.51 0.02 -7.17
C ALA A 186 -4.31 0.42 -6.33
N GLY A 187 -4.48 1.41 -5.44
CA GLY A 187 -3.42 1.79 -4.52
C GLY A 187 -3.37 3.26 -4.10
N GLY A 188 -2.21 3.88 -4.28
CA GLY A 188 -1.86 5.25 -3.88
C GLY A 188 -0.42 5.59 -4.25
N GLY A 189 0.45 5.85 -3.27
CA GLY A 189 1.91 6.00 -3.48
C GLY A 189 2.65 4.68 -3.72
N GLY A 190 2.00 3.76 -4.29
CA GLY A 190 2.26 2.49 -4.93
C GLY A 190 0.99 2.13 -5.69
N MET A 191 1.10 1.35 -6.76
CA MET A 191 -0.01 0.97 -7.60
C MET A 191 0.13 -0.49 -8.05
N VAL A 192 -0.95 -1.25 -7.96
CA VAL A 192 -1.04 -2.58 -8.55
C VAL A 192 -2.11 -2.61 -9.64
N VAL A 193 -1.87 -3.41 -10.67
CA VAL A 193 -2.88 -3.74 -11.69
C VAL A 193 -3.59 -5.00 -11.23
N VAL A 194 -4.84 -4.87 -10.82
CA VAL A 194 -5.72 -6.00 -10.48
C VAL A 194 -6.52 -6.35 -11.72
N GLU A 195 -6.41 -7.58 -12.19
CA GLU A 195 -6.96 -8.02 -13.46
C GLU A 195 -7.76 -9.31 -13.31
N GLU A 196 -8.79 -9.49 -14.10
CA GLU A 196 -9.52 -10.75 -14.17
C GLU A 196 -8.64 -11.83 -14.78
N LEU A 197 -8.63 -13.02 -14.16
CA LEU A 197 -7.69 -14.10 -14.50
C LEU A 197 -7.76 -14.50 -15.97
N GLU A 198 -8.96 -14.77 -16.50
CA GLU A 198 -9.10 -15.21 -17.90
C GLU A 198 -8.71 -14.11 -18.89
N HIS A 199 -8.96 -12.85 -18.54
CA HIS A 199 -8.49 -11.69 -19.31
C HIS A 199 -6.97 -11.63 -19.32
N ALA A 200 -6.32 -11.80 -18.16
CA ALA A 200 -4.87 -11.81 -18.04
C ALA A 200 -4.22 -12.97 -18.84
N LEU A 201 -4.77 -14.18 -18.72
CA LEU A 201 -4.30 -15.36 -19.44
C LEU A 201 -4.46 -15.19 -20.96
N ALA A 202 -5.60 -14.65 -21.41
CA ALA A 202 -5.88 -14.46 -22.84
C ALA A 202 -4.88 -13.52 -23.54
N ARG A 203 -4.30 -12.55 -22.81
CA ARG A 203 -3.27 -11.66 -23.34
C ARG A 203 -1.83 -12.09 -23.02
N GLY A 204 -1.65 -13.25 -22.38
CA GLY A 204 -0.33 -13.73 -21.97
C GLY A 204 0.38 -12.87 -20.93
N ALA A 205 -0.39 -12.26 -20.01
CA ALA A 205 0.16 -11.40 -18.97
C ALA A 205 1.10 -12.17 -18.04
N HIS A 206 2.15 -11.52 -17.56
CA HIS A 206 2.84 -11.96 -16.35
C HIS A 206 1.89 -11.83 -15.16
N ILE A 207 1.81 -12.87 -14.33
CA ILE A 207 0.95 -12.89 -13.14
C ILE A 207 1.83 -13.08 -11.91
N TYR A 208 1.94 -12.03 -11.09
CA TYR A 208 2.68 -12.06 -9.83
C TYR A 208 2.04 -13.00 -8.81
N ALA A 209 0.73 -12.87 -8.64
CA ALA A 209 -0.06 -13.68 -7.73
C ALA A 209 -1.55 -13.56 -8.02
N GLU A 210 -2.32 -14.52 -7.53
CA GLU A 210 -3.76 -14.41 -7.33
C GLU A 210 -4.04 -13.82 -5.95
N ILE A 211 -4.99 -12.88 -5.86
CA ILE A 211 -5.50 -12.42 -4.57
C ILE A 211 -6.60 -13.39 -4.14
N VAL A 212 -6.26 -14.28 -3.24
CA VAL A 212 -7.13 -15.39 -2.78
C VAL A 212 -7.92 -15.03 -1.53
N GLY A 213 -7.57 -13.94 -0.85
CA GLY A 213 -8.28 -13.49 0.34
C GLY A 213 -8.20 -11.99 0.57
N TYR A 214 -9.29 -11.45 1.05
CA TYR A 214 -9.40 -10.09 1.53
C TYR A 214 -10.31 -10.05 2.76
N GLY A 215 -9.81 -9.47 3.84
CA GLY A 215 -10.56 -9.19 5.05
C GLY A 215 -10.65 -7.70 5.31
N ALA A 216 -11.80 -7.24 5.72
CA ALA A 216 -12.03 -5.86 6.15
C ALA A 216 -12.93 -5.87 7.39
N THR A 217 -12.46 -5.27 8.48
CA THR A 217 -13.20 -5.21 9.76
C THR A 217 -13.04 -3.85 10.42
N SER A 218 -13.89 -3.59 11.41
CA SER A 218 -13.74 -2.46 12.31
C SER A 218 -13.66 -2.94 13.76
N ASP A 219 -12.74 -2.39 14.53
CA ASP A 219 -12.66 -2.67 15.98
C ASP A 219 -13.86 -2.11 16.73
N GLY A 220 -14.31 -0.90 16.37
CA GLY A 220 -15.41 -0.22 17.06
C GLY A 220 -15.13 0.06 18.55
N ALA A 221 -13.87 0.12 18.97
CA ALA A 221 -13.46 0.18 20.36
C ALA A 221 -12.82 1.51 20.75
N ASP A 222 -11.75 1.92 20.08
CA ASP A 222 -10.99 3.13 20.36
C ASP A 222 -10.49 3.79 19.07
N MET A 223 -10.29 5.11 19.10
CA MET A 223 -9.81 5.87 17.93
C MET A 223 -8.36 5.57 17.57
N VAL A 224 -7.52 5.25 18.54
CA VAL A 224 -6.07 5.16 18.38
C VAL A 224 -5.53 3.80 18.82
N ALA A 225 -6.04 3.25 19.94
CA ALA A 225 -5.56 2.01 20.51
C ALA A 225 -6.25 0.80 19.84
N PRO A 226 -5.50 -0.11 19.18
CA PRO A 226 -6.08 -1.29 18.57
C PRO A 226 -6.62 -2.27 19.62
N SER A 227 -7.76 -2.87 19.35
CA SER A 227 -8.34 -3.91 20.24
C SER A 227 -7.58 -5.24 20.19
N GLY A 228 -7.01 -5.55 19.03
CA GLY A 228 -6.48 -6.87 18.67
C GLY A 228 -7.57 -7.84 18.17
N GLU A 229 -8.78 -7.75 18.67
CA GLU A 229 -9.90 -8.61 18.29
C GLU A 229 -10.32 -8.36 16.82
N GLY A 230 -10.40 -7.09 16.39
CA GLY A 230 -10.69 -6.76 15.01
C GLY A 230 -9.63 -7.25 14.03
N ALA A 231 -8.36 -7.26 14.43
CA ALA A 231 -7.25 -7.85 13.66
C ALA A 231 -7.42 -9.36 13.50
N VAL A 232 -7.81 -10.06 14.56
CA VAL A 232 -8.12 -11.50 14.52
C VAL A 232 -9.23 -11.79 13.52
N ARG A 233 -10.36 -11.08 13.62
CA ARG A 233 -11.47 -11.24 12.66
C ARG A 233 -11.06 -10.93 11.24
N CYS A 234 -10.24 -9.90 11.05
CA CYS A 234 -9.77 -9.48 9.73
C CYS A 234 -8.92 -10.57 9.07
N MET A 235 -7.93 -11.10 9.77
CA MET A 235 -7.10 -12.20 9.29
C MET A 235 -7.92 -13.48 9.03
N LYS A 236 -8.80 -13.87 9.95
CA LYS A 236 -9.69 -15.03 9.76
C LYS A 236 -10.61 -14.86 8.55
N MET A 237 -11.16 -13.65 8.32
CA MET A 237 -11.97 -13.34 7.15
C MET A 237 -11.14 -13.47 5.86
N ALA A 238 -9.93 -12.92 5.82
CA ALA A 238 -9.06 -12.99 4.66
C ALA A 238 -8.63 -14.43 4.33
N MET A 239 -8.49 -15.29 5.33
CA MET A 239 -8.14 -16.70 5.15
C MET A 239 -9.33 -17.61 4.81
N HIS A 240 -10.55 -17.09 4.84
CA HIS A 240 -11.72 -17.91 4.55
C HIS A 240 -11.69 -18.47 3.12
N GLY A 241 -11.63 -19.79 3.00
CA GLY A 241 -11.53 -20.48 1.71
C GLY A 241 -10.10 -20.56 1.13
N VAL A 242 -9.08 -20.07 1.84
CA VAL A 242 -7.68 -20.26 1.46
C VAL A 242 -7.26 -21.68 1.88
N ASP A 243 -6.82 -22.48 0.94
CA ASP A 243 -6.49 -23.91 1.09
C ASP A 243 -4.99 -24.19 1.24
N THR A 244 -4.19 -23.16 1.38
CA THR A 244 -2.73 -23.24 1.55
C THR A 244 -2.30 -22.57 2.85
N PRO A 245 -1.23 -23.05 3.52
CA PRO A 245 -0.66 -22.35 4.66
C PRO A 245 -0.13 -20.97 4.23
N ILE A 246 -0.08 -20.04 5.19
CA ILE A 246 0.58 -18.76 5.01
C ILE A 246 2.07 -18.95 5.29
N ASP A 247 2.92 -18.75 4.30
CA ASP A 247 4.38 -18.89 4.45
C ASP A 247 5.02 -17.66 5.08
N TYR A 248 4.50 -16.48 4.75
CA TYR A 248 5.01 -15.19 5.19
C TYR A 248 3.87 -14.20 5.50
N LEU A 249 4.05 -13.45 6.58
CA LEU A 249 3.17 -12.36 6.99
C LEU A 249 3.96 -11.06 7.11
N ASN A 250 3.61 -10.06 6.28
CA ASN A 250 4.05 -8.68 6.46
C ASN A 250 3.13 -8.04 7.49
N SER A 251 3.66 -7.79 8.68
CA SER A 251 2.88 -7.22 9.78
C SER A 251 2.64 -5.72 9.59
N HIS A 252 1.58 -5.21 10.18
CA HIS A 252 1.39 -3.76 10.27
C HIS A 252 2.52 -3.08 11.04
N GLY A 253 2.94 -3.65 12.17
CA GLY A 253 4.19 -3.39 12.89
C GLY A 253 4.67 -1.94 12.86
N THR A 254 3.98 -1.04 13.57
CA THR A 254 4.26 0.41 13.56
C THR A 254 5.30 0.85 14.58
N SER A 255 5.87 -0.08 15.32
CA SER A 255 6.84 0.17 16.40
C SER A 255 6.26 1.05 17.52
N THR A 256 5.01 0.79 17.88
CA THR A 256 4.35 1.43 19.01
C THR A 256 4.22 0.45 20.19
N PRO A 257 4.33 0.91 21.46
CA PRO A 257 4.33 0.03 22.63
C PRO A 257 3.07 -0.84 22.76
N VAL A 258 1.94 -0.37 22.24
CA VAL A 258 0.66 -1.11 22.31
C VAL A 258 0.38 -1.84 21.00
N GLY A 259 0.67 -1.21 19.86
CA GLY A 259 0.28 -1.71 18.54
C GLY A 259 0.93 -3.05 18.21
N ASP A 260 2.24 -3.14 18.31
CA ASP A 260 2.99 -4.34 17.95
C ASP A 260 2.58 -5.53 18.82
N VAL A 261 2.48 -5.33 20.14
CA VAL A 261 2.07 -6.36 21.10
C VAL A 261 0.65 -6.89 20.82
N LYS A 262 -0.28 -5.99 20.48
CA LYS A 262 -1.66 -6.38 20.12
C LYS A 262 -1.70 -7.18 18.82
N GLU A 263 -0.91 -6.79 17.83
CA GLU A 263 -0.81 -7.53 16.57
C GLU A 263 -0.17 -8.91 16.76
N LEU A 264 0.93 -9.00 17.54
CA LEU A 264 1.55 -10.29 17.89
C LEU A 264 0.58 -11.22 18.61
N GLY A 265 -0.21 -10.70 19.55
CA GLY A 265 -1.28 -11.43 20.22
C GLY A 265 -2.35 -11.95 19.24
N ALA A 266 -2.77 -11.12 18.31
CA ALA A 266 -3.74 -11.48 17.27
C ALA A 266 -3.18 -12.58 16.33
N ILE A 267 -1.93 -12.45 15.90
CA ILE A 267 -1.26 -13.45 15.07
C ILE A 267 -1.18 -14.79 15.79
N ARG A 268 -0.82 -14.79 17.09
CA ARG A 268 -0.78 -15.99 17.93
C ARG A 268 -2.15 -16.64 18.05
N GLU A 269 -3.22 -15.86 18.23
CA GLU A 269 -4.58 -16.39 18.30
C GLU A 269 -5.03 -17.03 16.97
N VAL A 270 -4.62 -16.46 15.84
CA VAL A 270 -5.01 -16.94 14.51
C VAL A 270 -4.24 -18.17 14.09
N PHE A 271 -2.93 -18.21 14.34
CA PHE A 271 -2.03 -19.23 13.80
C PHE A 271 -1.59 -20.28 14.81
N GLY A 272 -1.74 -20.00 16.12
CA GLY A 272 -1.28 -20.92 17.18
C GLY A 272 0.20 -21.28 17.02
N ASP A 273 0.51 -22.56 17.07
CA ASP A 273 1.87 -23.09 16.91
C ASP A 273 2.39 -23.08 15.46
N ASN A 274 1.51 -22.78 14.49
CA ASN A 274 1.83 -22.76 13.04
C ASN A 274 2.08 -21.33 12.54
N SER A 275 2.78 -20.51 13.32
CA SER A 275 3.10 -19.14 12.96
C SER A 275 3.85 -19.07 11.62
N PRO A 276 3.39 -18.24 10.65
CA PRO A 276 4.18 -17.94 9.46
C PRO A 276 5.49 -17.25 9.85
N ALA A 277 6.41 -17.13 8.89
CA ALA A 277 7.50 -16.19 9.05
C ALA A 277 6.95 -14.76 9.03
N ILE A 278 7.39 -13.92 9.97
CA ILE A 278 6.86 -12.56 10.16
C ILE A 278 7.98 -11.55 10.02
N SER A 279 7.76 -10.50 9.23
CA SER A 279 8.60 -9.30 9.33
C SER A 279 7.77 -8.02 9.19
N ALA A 280 8.32 -6.92 9.74
CA ALA A 280 7.78 -5.58 9.62
C ALA A 280 8.70 -4.74 8.73
N THR A 281 8.32 -4.55 7.47
CA THR A 281 9.12 -3.75 6.52
C THR A 281 9.16 -2.27 6.88
N LYS A 282 8.27 -1.79 7.75
CA LYS A 282 8.31 -0.41 8.28
C LYS A 282 9.58 -0.09 9.07
N ALA A 283 10.28 -1.09 9.58
CA ALA A 283 11.61 -0.91 10.14
C ALA A 283 12.60 -0.30 9.13
N MET A 284 12.45 -0.62 7.83
CA MET A 284 13.25 -0.07 6.74
C MET A 284 12.62 1.19 6.14
N THR A 285 11.31 1.24 6.00
CA THR A 285 10.61 2.24 5.17
C THR A 285 10.08 3.43 5.96
N GLY A 286 9.87 3.29 7.25
CA GLY A 286 8.96 4.15 8.00
C GLY A 286 7.51 3.83 7.66
N HIS A 287 6.58 4.52 8.31
CA HIS A 287 5.16 4.33 8.07
C HIS A 287 4.64 5.32 7.02
N SER A 288 4.35 4.85 5.82
CA SER A 288 3.84 5.65 4.69
C SER A 288 2.33 5.91 4.74
N LEU A 289 1.70 5.72 5.91
CA LEU A 289 0.29 5.99 6.18
C LEU A 289 -0.63 5.26 5.18
N GLY A 290 -1.47 5.99 4.45
CA GLY A 290 -2.41 5.39 3.51
C GLY A 290 -1.79 4.63 2.34
N ALA A 291 -0.52 4.88 2.02
CA ALA A 291 0.21 4.13 0.99
C ALA A 291 0.81 2.81 1.51
N ALA A 292 0.85 2.59 2.84
CA ALA A 292 1.51 1.43 3.44
C ALA A 292 0.97 0.10 2.91
N GLY A 293 -0.34 -0.05 2.80
CA GLY A 293 -0.95 -1.31 2.40
C GLY A 293 -0.56 -1.78 0.99
N VAL A 294 -0.54 -0.90 0.00
CA VAL A 294 -0.12 -1.25 -1.37
C VAL A 294 1.40 -1.43 -1.46
N GLN A 295 2.17 -0.62 -0.74
CA GLN A 295 3.62 -0.79 -0.72
C GLN A 295 4.00 -2.14 -0.10
N GLU A 296 3.41 -2.52 1.02
CA GLU A 296 3.65 -3.80 1.69
C GLU A 296 3.13 -4.99 0.89
N ALA A 297 2.02 -4.84 0.15
CA ALA A 297 1.60 -5.83 -0.83
C ALA A 297 2.65 -6.02 -1.94
N ILE A 298 3.20 -4.93 -2.48
CA ILE A 298 4.26 -4.97 -3.49
C ILE A 298 5.54 -5.60 -2.91
N TYR A 299 5.96 -5.24 -1.69
CA TYR A 299 7.11 -5.87 -1.03
C TYR A 299 6.91 -7.38 -0.89
N SER A 300 5.72 -7.80 -0.45
CA SER A 300 5.37 -9.22 -0.30
C SER A 300 5.37 -9.95 -1.64
N LEU A 301 4.91 -9.33 -2.72
CA LEU A 301 4.93 -9.89 -4.08
C LEU A 301 6.35 -10.01 -4.63
N LEU A 302 7.20 -9.01 -4.41
CA LEU A 302 8.61 -9.07 -4.81
C LEU A 302 9.36 -10.18 -4.05
N MET A 303 9.08 -10.36 -2.76
CA MET A 303 9.64 -11.47 -1.98
C MET A 303 9.11 -12.84 -2.46
N LEU A 304 7.81 -12.93 -2.73
CA LEU A 304 7.16 -14.13 -3.24
C LEU A 304 7.78 -14.58 -4.57
N GLU A 305 7.99 -13.65 -5.48
CA GLU A 305 8.54 -13.95 -6.81
C GLU A 305 10.01 -14.33 -6.76
N ASN A 306 10.79 -13.67 -5.89
CA ASN A 306 12.24 -13.81 -5.81
C ASN A 306 12.73 -14.80 -4.74
N GLY A 307 11.84 -15.47 -4.02
CA GLY A 307 12.16 -16.55 -3.09
C GLY A 307 12.98 -16.13 -1.88
N PHE A 308 12.62 -15.01 -1.23
CA PHE A 308 13.27 -14.58 0.00
C PHE A 308 12.30 -13.84 0.94
N ILE A 309 12.71 -13.64 2.17
CA ILE A 309 12.01 -12.81 3.17
C ILE A 309 12.94 -11.70 3.64
N ALA A 310 12.49 -10.46 3.51
CA ALA A 310 13.19 -9.30 4.02
C ALA A 310 13.07 -9.22 5.56
N PRO A 311 14.11 -8.74 6.27
CA PRO A 311 14.14 -8.73 7.73
C PRO A 311 13.32 -7.60 8.35
N SER A 312 12.92 -7.79 9.60
CA SER A 312 12.69 -6.69 10.54
C SER A 312 14.05 -6.24 11.06
N ILE A 313 14.45 -5.03 10.76
CA ILE A 313 15.74 -4.46 11.20
C ILE A 313 15.57 -3.60 12.47
N ASN A 314 16.67 -3.19 13.09
CA ASN A 314 16.72 -2.33 14.29
C ASN A 314 16.08 -2.99 15.53
N ILE A 315 16.22 -4.30 15.68
CA ILE A 315 15.80 -5.03 16.88
C ILE A 315 17.07 -5.33 17.69
N ASP A 316 17.33 -4.50 18.70
CA ASP A 316 18.45 -4.70 19.62
C ASP A 316 18.12 -5.74 20.68
N GLU A 317 16.86 -5.76 21.14
CA GLU A 317 16.34 -6.71 22.11
C GLU A 317 14.92 -7.14 21.69
N MET A 318 14.70 -8.45 21.61
CA MET A 318 13.40 -9.02 21.25
C MET A 318 12.41 -8.90 22.42
N ASP A 319 11.23 -8.34 22.16
CA ASP A 319 10.16 -8.26 23.15
C ASP A 319 9.74 -9.67 23.60
N GLU A 320 9.54 -9.87 24.91
CA GLU A 320 9.12 -11.15 25.49
C GLU A 320 7.81 -11.67 24.88
N GLN A 321 6.93 -10.79 24.46
CA GLN A 321 5.66 -11.15 23.82
C GLN A 321 5.81 -11.65 22.38
N ALA A 322 6.97 -11.50 21.77
CA ALA A 322 7.32 -12.13 20.50
C ALA A 322 7.78 -13.59 20.65
N ALA A 323 8.02 -14.07 21.90
CA ALA A 323 8.51 -15.41 22.16
C ALA A 323 7.61 -16.48 21.51
N GLY A 324 8.22 -17.41 20.77
CA GLY A 324 7.52 -18.49 20.07
C GLY A 324 6.88 -18.09 18.72
N LEU A 325 6.97 -16.83 18.31
CA LEU A 325 6.63 -16.39 16.95
C LEU A 325 7.89 -16.37 16.07
N ASN A 326 7.73 -16.64 14.80
CA ASN A 326 8.83 -16.71 13.85
C ASN A 326 9.15 -15.30 13.27
N ILE A 327 9.75 -14.43 14.09
CA ILE A 327 10.18 -13.09 13.66
C ILE A 327 11.48 -13.21 12.87
N VAL A 328 11.46 -12.75 11.62
CA VAL A 328 12.62 -12.76 10.73
C VAL A 328 13.45 -11.49 10.95
N THR A 329 14.69 -11.65 11.42
CA THR A 329 15.62 -10.55 11.72
C THR A 329 16.79 -10.45 10.74
N GLU A 330 16.94 -11.42 9.86
CA GLU A 330 17.95 -11.45 8.79
C GLU A 330 17.29 -11.88 7.48
N THR A 331 17.80 -11.39 6.36
CA THR A 331 17.30 -11.82 5.04
C THR A 331 17.40 -13.34 4.93
N THR A 332 16.28 -13.97 4.63
CA THR A 332 16.18 -15.44 4.60
C THR A 332 15.76 -15.89 3.21
N GLU A 333 16.61 -16.67 2.54
CA GLU A 333 16.25 -17.31 1.26
C GLU A 333 15.24 -18.43 1.54
N ARG A 334 14.06 -18.31 0.95
CA ARG A 334 12.96 -19.25 1.14
C ARG A 334 11.94 -19.14 0.01
N GLU A 335 11.63 -20.25 -0.64
CA GLU A 335 10.50 -20.30 -1.56
C GLU A 335 9.18 -20.05 -0.81
N LEU A 336 8.39 -19.14 -1.36
CA LEU A 336 7.10 -18.74 -0.84
C LEU A 336 6.00 -19.14 -1.83
N THR A 337 4.85 -19.55 -1.32
CA THR A 337 3.65 -19.86 -2.10
C THR A 337 2.51 -18.91 -1.79
N THR A 338 2.29 -18.64 -0.51
CA THR A 338 1.18 -17.80 -0.04
C THR A 338 1.68 -16.81 1.00
N VAL A 339 1.38 -15.55 0.77
CA VAL A 339 1.79 -14.44 1.64
C VAL A 339 0.57 -13.64 2.11
N MET A 340 0.69 -13.08 3.31
CA MET A 340 -0.32 -12.22 3.93
C MET A 340 0.26 -10.84 4.22
N SER A 341 -0.55 -9.79 4.07
CA SER A 341 -0.19 -8.42 4.46
C SER A 341 -1.30 -7.80 5.31
N ASN A 342 -0.94 -7.27 6.47
CA ASN A 342 -1.84 -6.61 7.41
C ASN A 342 -1.70 -5.09 7.37
N SER A 343 -2.84 -4.40 7.43
CA SER A 343 -2.91 -2.94 7.58
C SER A 343 -4.01 -2.58 8.58
N PHE A 344 -3.62 -2.07 9.73
CA PHE A 344 -4.53 -1.74 10.84
C PHE A 344 -4.47 -0.25 11.15
N GLY A 345 -5.51 0.49 10.76
CA GLY A 345 -5.53 1.95 10.78
C GLY A 345 -6.21 2.56 12.01
N PHE A 346 -5.87 3.80 12.30
CA PHE A 346 -6.60 4.62 13.28
C PHE A 346 -8.09 4.66 12.94
N GLY A 347 -8.93 4.73 13.97
CA GLY A 347 -10.37 4.53 13.87
C GLY A 347 -10.77 3.05 13.92
N GLY A 348 -9.81 2.14 14.15
CA GLY A 348 -10.04 0.69 14.22
C GLY A 348 -10.35 0.05 12.87
N THR A 349 -9.97 0.66 11.77
CA THR A 349 -10.20 0.13 10.42
C THR A 349 -9.08 -0.80 10.01
N ASN A 350 -9.43 -2.04 9.71
CA ASN A 350 -8.49 -3.14 9.45
C ASN A 350 -8.66 -3.69 8.05
N ALA A 351 -7.54 -4.00 7.39
CA ALA A 351 -7.50 -4.72 6.12
C ALA A 351 -6.41 -5.79 6.15
N THR A 352 -6.72 -6.96 5.62
CA THR A 352 -5.77 -8.05 5.41
C THR A 352 -5.92 -8.57 3.99
N LEU A 353 -4.80 -8.72 3.30
CA LEU A 353 -4.70 -9.30 1.95
C LEU A 353 -3.97 -10.64 2.02
N VAL A 354 -4.47 -11.65 1.30
CA VAL A 354 -3.78 -12.91 1.07
C VAL A 354 -3.53 -13.09 -0.42
N MET A 355 -2.28 -13.24 -0.78
CA MET A 355 -1.81 -13.37 -2.16
C MET A 355 -1.06 -14.69 -2.33
N ARG A 356 -1.32 -15.40 -3.42
CA ARG A 356 -0.78 -16.73 -3.67
C ARG A 356 -0.26 -16.86 -5.09
N LYS A 357 0.90 -17.51 -5.30
CA LYS A 357 1.36 -17.92 -6.62
C LYS A 357 0.23 -18.66 -7.35
N LEU A 358 0.02 -18.32 -8.62
CA LEU A 358 -0.99 -19.00 -9.42
C LEU A 358 -0.61 -20.48 -9.51
N LYS A 359 -1.57 -21.37 -9.16
CA LYS A 359 -1.37 -22.81 -9.39
C LYS A 359 -1.39 -23.07 -10.90
N ALA A 360 -0.35 -23.71 -11.39
CA ALA A 360 -0.23 -24.14 -12.80
C ALA A 360 -1.39 -25.08 -13.20
#